data_317707e2cd4b2d567db59a1278104205
#
_entry.id   317707e2cd4b2d567db59a1278104205
#
_cell.length_a   1.000
_cell.length_b   1.000
_cell.length_c   1.000
_cell.angle_alpha   90.00
_cell.angle_beta   90.00
_cell.angle_gamma   90.00
#
_symmetry.space_group_name_H-M   'P 1'
#
loop_
_entity.id
_entity.type
_entity.pdbx_description
1 polymer ?
#
loop_
_entity_poly.entity_id
_entity_poly.type
_entity_poly.pdbx_seq_one_letter_code
_entity_poly.pdbx_strand_id
1 'polypeptide(L)'
;GVAIGVTGDFLERAQALVEEGANVLCIDVAHGHHSMVERAIQSLKSVFGDSLHIMAGNVATGEGARDLANWGADSVRVGIGGGSICSTRLVSGHGVPTFQTIIDCVEHGCPVPIIADGGIKTSGDIVKALAAGADFVMLGSMLAGTDQSPGQVFDNGNKKYKVYRGMASSEAQVNWRGKTSTPEGISTTIPYKGDVNAILD
;
A
#
# COMPACT_ATOMS: atom_id res chain seq x y z
N GLY A 1 -4.27 9.69 -6.06
CA GLY A 1 -4.22 9.23 -4.66
C GLY A 1 -2.86 9.40 -4.05
N VAL A 2 -2.80 9.63 -2.75
CA VAL A 2 -1.56 9.89 -2.02
C VAL A 2 -1.56 9.17 -0.69
N ALA A 3 -0.36 8.78 -0.19
CA ALA A 3 -0.22 8.07 1.08
C ALA A 3 0.08 9.03 2.25
N ILE A 4 -0.50 8.71 3.40
CA ILE A 4 -0.25 9.38 4.67
C ILE A 4 -0.02 8.36 5.79
N GLY A 5 0.64 8.82 6.88
CA GLY A 5 0.73 8.06 8.13
C GLY A 5 -0.43 8.35 9.08
N VAL A 6 -0.26 7.98 10.36
CA VAL A 6 -1.25 8.18 11.44
C VAL A 6 -0.66 8.91 12.65
N THR A 7 0.53 9.48 12.51
CA THR A 7 1.26 10.15 13.59
C THR A 7 1.83 11.49 13.13
N GLY A 8 2.19 12.34 14.08
CA GLY A 8 2.76 13.66 13.80
C GLY A 8 1.76 14.57 13.11
N ASP A 9 2.20 15.22 12.07
CA ASP A 9 1.48 16.21 11.26
C ASP A 9 0.60 15.60 10.16
N PHE A 10 0.10 14.36 10.36
CA PHE A 10 -0.62 13.62 9.29
C PHE A 10 -1.86 14.39 8.79
N LEU A 11 -2.52 15.17 9.64
CA LEU A 11 -3.73 15.90 9.27
C LEU A 11 -3.40 17.15 8.45
N GLU A 12 -2.40 17.93 8.86
CA GLU A 12 -1.87 19.07 8.11
C GLU A 12 -1.35 18.63 6.75
N ARG A 13 -0.64 17.51 6.73
CA ARG A 13 -0.18 16.88 5.50
C ARG A 13 -1.34 16.46 4.60
N ALA A 14 -2.39 15.87 5.16
CA ALA A 14 -3.60 15.49 4.42
C ALA A 14 -4.26 16.72 3.79
N GLN A 15 -4.39 17.82 4.53
CA GLN A 15 -4.96 19.08 4.04
C GLN A 15 -4.15 19.62 2.86
N ALA A 16 -2.83 19.75 3.01
CA ALA A 16 -1.96 20.23 1.93
C ALA A 16 -2.06 19.37 0.66
N LEU A 17 -2.15 18.04 0.81
CA LEU A 17 -2.28 17.12 -0.32
C LEU A 17 -3.64 17.24 -1.02
N VAL A 18 -4.72 17.48 -0.27
CA VAL A 18 -6.06 17.71 -0.84
C VAL A 18 -6.11 19.06 -1.56
N GLU A 19 -5.48 20.10 -1.03
CA GLU A 19 -5.35 21.40 -1.67
C GLU A 19 -4.61 21.30 -3.03
N GLU A 20 -3.65 20.39 -3.15
CA GLU A 20 -2.94 20.06 -4.39
C GLU A 20 -3.72 19.09 -5.32
N GLY A 21 -4.97 18.79 -4.99
CA GLY A 21 -5.89 18.02 -5.83
C GLY A 21 -5.95 16.51 -5.55
N ALA A 22 -5.44 16.04 -4.42
CA ALA A 22 -5.65 14.65 -4.04
C ALA A 22 -7.13 14.40 -3.70
N ASN A 23 -7.71 13.34 -4.27
CA ASN A 23 -9.09 12.91 -4.02
C ASN A 23 -9.18 11.52 -3.37
N VAL A 24 -8.04 10.86 -3.16
CA VAL A 24 -7.91 9.61 -2.40
C VAL A 24 -6.76 9.75 -1.43
N LEU A 25 -6.99 9.59 -0.14
CA LEU A 25 -5.96 9.44 0.88
C LEU A 25 -5.82 7.96 1.26
N CYS A 26 -4.60 7.44 1.15
CA CYS A 26 -4.27 6.11 1.58
C CYS A 26 -3.57 6.16 2.94
N ILE A 27 -4.23 5.70 4.00
CA ILE A 27 -3.58 5.44 5.28
C ILE A 27 -2.72 4.20 5.11
N ASP A 28 -1.39 4.40 5.09
CA ASP A 28 -0.41 3.36 4.80
C ASP A 28 0.44 3.05 6.02
N VAL A 29 0.08 1.97 6.72
CA VAL A 29 0.78 1.50 7.91
C VAL A 29 0.99 -0.01 7.87
N ALA A 30 2.03 -0.50 8.58
CA ALA A 30 2.37 -1.91 8.63
C ALA A 30 1.27 -2.78 9.28
N HIS A 31 0.49 -2.21 10.22
CA HIS A 31 -0.62 -2.86 10.91
C HIS A 31 -1.81 -1.92 11.01
N GLY A 32 -2.77 -2.11 10.09
CA GLY A 32 -3.95 -1.25 9.96
C GLY A 32 -4.98 -1.43 11.09
N HIS A 33 -5.10 -2.63 11.65
CA HIS A 33 -6.05 -2.90 12.74
C HIS A 33 -5.50 -2.40 14.08
N HIS A 34 -5.44 -1.08 14.23
CA HIS A 34 -4.86 -0.41 15.40
C HIS A 34 -5.64 0.88 15.74
N SER A 35 -5.78 1.19 17.02
CA SER A 35 -6.53 2.37 17.50
C SER A 35 -6.01 3.73 16.97
N MET A 36 -4.76 3.80 16.55
CA MET A 36 -4.22 5.01 15.90
C MET A 36 -4.81 5.19 14.49
N VAL A 37 -5.06 4.09 13.78
CA VAL A 37 -5.70 4.10 12.46
C VAL A 37 -7.17 4.49 12.59
N GLU A 38 -7.88 3.93 13.57
CA GLU A 38 -9.25 4.35 13.91
C GLU A 38 -9.33 5.86 14.10
N ARG A 39 -8.49 6.41 14.98
CA ARG A 39 -8.45 7.86 15.25
C ARG A 39 -8.13 8.68 14.00
N ALA A 40 -7.20 8.21 13.17
CA ALA A 40 -6.84 8.89 11.94
C ALA A 40 -8.01 8.91 10.94
N ILE A 41 -8.70 7.79 10.74
CA ILE A 41 -9.89 7.71 9.88
C ILE A 41 -10.96 8.68 10.37
N GLN A 42 -11.30 8.63 11.66
CA GLN A 42 -12.32 9.49 12.26
C GLN A 42 -11.95 10.98 12.15
N SER A 43 -10.68 11.33 12.35
CA SER A 43 -10.20 12.72 12.18
C SER A 43 -10.33 13.19 10.74
N LEU A 44 -9.93 12.36 9.77
CA LEU A 44 -10.05 12.69 8.35
C LEU A 44 -11.51 12.83 7.93
N LYS A 45 -12.39 11.92 8.36
CA LYS A 45 -13.83 12.02 8.09
C LYS A 45 -14.45 13.26 8.72
N SER A 46 -14.00 13.65 9.91
CA SER A 46 -14.47 14.89 10.57
C SER A 46 -14.10 16.16 9.79
N VAL A 47 -12.94 16.18 9.12
CA VAL A 47 -12.46 17.33 8.36
C VAL A 47 -12.99 17.37 6.94
N PHE A 48 -12.98 16.24 6.24
CA PHE A 48 -13.25 16.18 4.80
C PHE A 48 -14.63 15.59 4.46
N GLY A 49 -15.31 14.96 5.41
CA GLY A 49 -16.60 14.29 5.18
C GLY A 49 -16.50 13.22 4.11
N ASP A 50 -17.52 13.19 3.24
CA ASP A 50 -17.61 12.24 2.11
C ASP A 50 -17.02 12.79 0.79
N SER A 51 -16.43 13.98 0.83
CA SER A 51 -15.79 14.58 -0.37
C SER A 51 -14.45 13.93 -0.72
N LEU A 52 -13.89 13.13 0.19
CA LEU A 52 -12.58 12.52 0.06
C LEU A 52 -12.66 11.02 0.33
N HIS A 53 -12.13 10.21 -0.59
CA HIS A 53 -12.06 8.77 -0.42
C HIS A 53 -10.90 8.39 0.51
N ILE A 54 -11.20 7.67 1.58
CA ILE A 54 -10.22 7.16 2.55
C ILE A 54 -10.02 5.66 2.32
N MET A 55 -8.86 5.31 1.78
CA MET A 55 -8.36 3.94 1.69
C MET A 55 -7.52 3.65 2.93
N ALA A 56 -7.82 2.61 3.69
CA ALA A 56 -7.06 2.28 4.90
C ALA A 56 -6.45 0.88 4.85
N GLY A 57 -5.28 0.70 5.41
CA GLY A 57 -4.62 -0.60 5.52
C GLY A 57 -3.18 -0.51 6.06
N ASN A 58 -2.51 -1.67 6.10
CA ASN A 58 -2.99 -2.98 5.66
C ASN A 58 -3.49 -3.83 6.82
N VAL A 59 -4.45 -4.68 6.51
CA VAL A 59 -4.95 -5.71 7.42
C VAL A 59 -4.80 -7.11 6.81
N ALA A 60 -4.85 -8.14 7.65
CA ALA A 60 -4.71 -9.53 7.24
C ALA A 60 -5.84 -10.43 7.76
N THR A 61 -6.86 -9.87 8.37
CA THR A 61 -8.00 -10.61 8.92
C THR A 61 -9.32 -9.96 8.51
N GLY A 62 -10.37 -10.77 8.37
CA GLY A 62 -11.71 -10.29 8.06
C GLY A 62 -12.27 -9.36 9.16
N GLU A 63 -11.96 -9.64 10.43
CA GLU A 63 -12.32 -8.75 11.54
C GLU A 63 -11.69 -7.37 11.36
N GLY A 64 -10.37 -7.31 11.11
CA GLY A 64 -9.67 -6.06 10.87
C GLY A 64 -10.22 -5.29 9.67
N ALA A 65 -10.55 -5.97 8.57
CA ALA A 65 -11.14 -5.33 7.40
C ALA A 65 -12.51 -4.71 7.72
N ARG A 66 -13.35 -5.43 8.44
CA ARG A 66 -14.67 -4.94 8.85
C ARG A 66 -14.58 -3.76 9.83
N ASP A 67 -13.62 -3.82 10.76
CA ASP A 67 -13.42 -2.73 11.72
C ASP A 67 -12.94 -1.45 11.04
N LEU A 68 -11.99 -1.53 10.09
CA LEU A 68 -11.58 -0.35 9.31
C LEU A 68 -12.77 0.29 8.57
N ALA A 69 -13.63 -0.52 7.98
CA ALA A 69 -14.85 -0.04 7.33
C ALA A 69 -15.81 0.61 8.33
N ASN A 70 -16.02 -0.01 9.50
CA ASN A 70 -16.87 0.55 10.56
C ASN A 70 -16.31 1.86 11.14
N TRP A 71 -15.00 2.06 11.14
CA TRP A 71 -14.36 3.32 11.54
C TRP A 71 -14.53 4.43 10.51
N GLY A 72 -14.98 4.09 9.28
CA GLY A 72 -15.30 5.04 8.23
C GLY A 72 -14.34 5.00 7.02
N ALA A 73 -13.54 3.97 6.86
CA ALA A 73 -12.79 3.78 5.63
C ALA A 73 -13.73 3.49 4.45
N ASP A 74 -13.49 4.11 3.30
CA ASP A 74 -14.27 3.91 2.07
C ASP A 74 -13.78 2.70 1.25
N SER A 75 -12.56 2.24 1.51
CA SER A 75 -12.01 0.97 1.00
C SER A 75 -10.91 0.45 1.92
N VAL A 76 -10.68 -0.86 1.89
CA VAL A 76 -9.71 -1.52 2.77
C VAL A 76 -8.64 -2.22 1.94
N ARG A 77 -7.38 -1.93 2.26
CA ARG A 77 -6.23 -2.58 1.65
C ARG A 77 -5.81 -3.79 2.48
N VAL A 78 -5.81 -4.96 1.85
CA VAL A 78 -5.58 -6.24 2.52
C VAL A 78 -4.30 -6.91 2.03
N GLY A 79 -3.57 -7.52 2.95
CA GLY A 79 -2.31 -8.22 2.69
C GLY A 79 -1.16 -7.71 3.55
N ILE A 80 -0.55 -8.60 4.33
CA ILE A 80 0.61 -8.31 5.18
C ILE A 80 1.75 -9.27 4.84
N GLY A 81 2.92 -8.71 4.52
CA GLY A 81 4.12 -9.49 4.25
C GLY A 81 4.23 -10.06 2.83
N GLY A 82 3.26 -9.78 1.93
CA GLY A 82 3.24 -10.29 0.56
C GLY A 82 4.09 -9.50 -0.45
N GLY A 83 4.49 -8.27 -0.12
CA GLY A 83 5.27 -7.41 -1.03
C GLY A 83 6.63 -8.00 -1.39
N SER A 84 7.08 -7.78 -2.62
CA SER A 84 8.35 -8.33 -3.14
C SER A 84 9.59 -7.79 -2.43
N ILE A 85 9.51 -6.61 -1.86
CA ILE A 85 10.56 -5.92 -1.08
C ILE A 85 10.18 -5.75 0.39
N CYS A 86 9.10 -6.42 0.82
CA CYS A 86 8.66 -6.45 2.22
C CYS A 86 9.50 -7.45 3.01
N SER A 87 10.03 -7.03 4.15
CA SER A 87 10.75 -7.89 5.10
C SER A 87 10.00 -8.10 6.42
N THR A 88 8.74 -7.71 6.51
CA THR A 88 7.90 -7.86 7.71
C THR A 88 7.91 -9.29 8.24
N ARG A 89 7.80 -10.29 7.36
CA ARG A 89 7.83 -11.71 7.74
C ARG A 89 9.15 -12.12 8.41
N LEU A 90 10.27 -11.53 7.95
CA LEU A 90 11.60 -11.83 8.51
C LEU A 90 11.86 -11.07 9.79
N VAL A 91 11.41 -9.82 9.88
CA VAL A 91 11.67 -8.92 11.00
C VAL A 91 10.73 -9.17 12.17
N SER A 92 9.42 -9.33 11.90
CA SER A 92 8.39 -9.47 12.94
C SER A 92 7.83 -10.89 13.09
N GLY A 93 8.11 -11.79 12.13
CA GLY A 93 7.49 -13.11 12.07
C GLY A 93 6.02 -13.12 11.64
N HIS A 94 5.45 -11.97 11.31
CA HIS A 94 4.04 -11.83 10.94
C HIS A 94 3.86 -11.75 9.42
N GLY A 95 2.77 -12.35 8.96
CA GLY A 95 2.34 -12.29 7.56
C GLY A 95 1.30 -13.37 7.27
N VAL A 96 0.42 -13.05 6.34
CA VAL A 96 -0.60 -13.99 5.85
C VAL A 96 -0.52 -14.01 4.33
N PRO A 97 -0.69 -15.16 3.66
CA PRO A 97 -0.80 -15.21 2.21
C PRO A 97 -1.94 -14.32 1.72
N THR A 98 -1.64 -13.39 0.81
CA THR A 98 -2.61 -12.36 0.35
C THR A 98 -3.90 -13.00 -0.19
N PHE A 99 -3.79 -14.10 -0.92
CA PHE A 99 -4.96 -14.82 -1.45
C PHE A 99 -5.90 -15.29 -0.34
N GLN A 100 -5.34 -15.88 0.73
CA GLN A 100 -6.14 -16.31 1.89
C GLN A 100 -6.77 -15.10 2.61
N THR A 101 -6.01 -14.01 2.76
CA THR A 101 -6.53 -12.78 3.36
C THR A 101 -7.76 -12.24 2.62
N ILE A 102 -7.74 -12.27 1.28
CA ILE A 102 -8.89 -11.83 0.47
C ILE A 102 -10.12 -12.69 0.81
N ILE A 103 -9.97 -14.02 0.77
CA ILE A 103 -11.08 -14.96 1.08
C ILE A 103 -11.62 -14.66 2.48
N ASP A 104 -10.76 -14.56 3.48
CA ASP A 104 -11.17 -14.32 4.87
C ASP A 104 -11.94 -12.99 5.01
N CYS A 105 -11.49 -11.92 4.33
CA CYS A 105 -12.16 -10.62 4.37
C CYS A 105 -13.55 -10.66 3.70
N VAL A 106 -13.67 -11.36 2.58
CA VAL A 106 -14.95 -11.56 1.87
C VAL A 106 -15.91 -12.40 2.71
N GLU A 107 -15.46 -13.53 3.26
CA GLU A 107 -16.27 -14.41 4.09
C GLU A 107 -16.75 -13.72 5.38
N HIS A 108 -15.97 -12.81 5.94
CA HIS A 108 -16.37 -12.00 7.10
C HIS A 108 -17.29 -10.83 6.74
N GLY A 109 -17.62 -10.65 5.45
CA GLY A 109 -18.57 -9.66 5.00
C GLY A 109 -18.04 -8.21 5.16
N CYS A 110 -16.84 -7.93 4.68
CA CYS A 110 -16.33 -6.56 4.61
C CYS A 110 -17.30 -5.71 3.76
N PRO A 111 -17.86 -4.61 4.31
CA PRO A 111 -18.94 -3.87 3.64
C PRO A 111 -18.45 -2.85 2.60
N VAL A 112 -17.13 -2.68 2.45
CA VAL A 112 -16.51 -1.72 1.52
C VAL A 112 -15.56 -2.46 0.58
N PRO A 113 -15.19 -1.85 -0.56
CA PRO A 113 -14.28 -2.46 -1.52
C PRO A 113 -12.96 -2.93 -0.91
N ILE A 114 -12.55 -4.13 -1.30
CA ILE A 114 -11.31 -4.80 -0.89
C ILE A 114 -10.25 -4.60 -1.96
N ILE A 115 -9.08 -4.10 -1.56
CA ILE A 115 -7.92 -3.91 -2.43
C ILE A 115 -6.85 -4.92 -2.07
N ALA A 116 -6.59 -5.88 -2.94
CA ALA A 116 -5.55 -6.89 -2.72
C ALA A 116 -4.16 -6.28 -2.94
N ASP A 117 -3.32 -6.29 -1.89
CA ASP A 117 -1.98 -5.73 -1.92
C ASP A 117 -0.91 -6.76 -1.56
N GLY A 118 0.10 -6.83 -2.41
CA GLY A 118 1.27 -7.69 -2.24
C GLY A 118 1.17 -9.07 -2.87
N GLY A 119 2.30 -9.51 -3.45
CA GLY A 119 2.43 -10.83 -4.06
C GLY A 119 1.91 -10.96 -5.49
N ILE A 120 1.33 -9.93 -6.08
CA ILE A 120 0.81 -9.91 -7.46
C ILE A 120 1.96 -9.62 -8.42
N LYS A 121 2.30 -10.58 -9.27
CA LYS A 121 3.46 -10.53 -10.17
C LYS A 121 3.10 -10.75 -11.63
N THR A 122 1.94 -11.31 -11.91
CA THR A 122 1.47 -11.68 -13.25
C THR A 122 0.00 -11.31 -13.42
N SER A 123 -0.48 -11.23 -14.67
CA SER A 123 -1.91 -11.08 -14.98
C SER A 123 -2.75 -12.20 -14.37
N GLY A 124 -2.23 -13.43 -14.34
CA GLY A 124 -2.90 -14.54 -13.67
C GLY A 124 -3.09 -14.35 -12.16
N ASP A 125 -2.18 -13.65 -11.48
CA ASP A 125 -2.34 -13.32 -10.06
C ASP A 125 -3.42 -12.25 -9.86
N ILE A 126 -3.53 -11.29 -10.80
CA ILE A 126 -4.63 -10.30 -10.80
C ILE A 126 -5.98 -11.02 -10.90
N VAL A 127 -6.11 -11.92 -11.90
CA VAL A 127 -7.35 -12.69 -12.09
C VAL A 127 -7.71 -13.51 -10.86
N LYS A 128 -6.73 -14.17 -10.22
CA LYS A 128 -6.96 -14.93 -8.99
C LYS A 128 -7.43 -14.03 -7.84
N ALA A 129 -6.82 -12.87 -7.66
CA ALA A 129 -7.22 -11.93 -6.61
C ALA A 129 -8.65 -11.44 -6.80
N LEU A 130 -9.02 -11.06 -8.03
CA LEU A 130 -10.39 -10.64 -8.37
C LEU A 130 -11.38 -11.80 -8.23
N ALA A 131 -11.03 -13.01 -8.68
CA ALA A 131 -11.88 -14.20 -8.53
C ALA A 131 -12.08 -14.61 -7.06
N ALA A 132 -11.11 -14.31 -6.18
CA ALA A 132 -11.25 -14.51 -4.74
C ALA A 132 -12.15 -13.47 -4.05
N GLY A 133 -12.57 -12.42 -4.78
CA GLY A 133 -13.49 -11.40 -4.30
C GLY A 133 -12.84 -10.05 -3.95
N ALA A 134 -11.60 -9.80 -4.35
CA ALA A 134 -11.06 -8.46 -4.32
C ALA A 134 -11.71 -7.60 -5.42
N ASP A 135 -12.03 -6.35 -5.12
CA ASP A 135 -12.58 -5.40 -6.08
C ASP A 135 -11.47 -4.75 -6.91
N PHE A 136 -10.30 -4.56 -6.31
CA PHE A 136 -9.13 -3.95 -6.92
C PHE A 136 -7.85 -4.68 -6.52
N VAL A 137 -6.78 -4.42 -7.28
CA VAL A 137 -5.44 -4.88 -6.97
C VAL A 137 -4.47 -3.70 -6.88
N MET A 138 -3.53 -3.76 -5.94
CA MET A 138 -2.43 -2.80 -5.85
C MET A 138 -1.15 -3.43 -6.38
N LEU A 139 -0.62 -2.85 -7.44
CA LEU A 139 0.55 -3.34 -8.15
C LEU A 139 1.80 -2.55 -7.75
N GLY A 140 2.81 -3.23 -7.26
CA GLY A 140 4.12 -2.66 -6.93
C GLY A 140 5.19 -3.09 -7.94
N SER A 141 5.73 -4.31 -7.75
CA SER A 141 6.86 -4.82 -8.54
C SER A 141 6.58 -4.98 -10.05
N MET A 142 5.32 -5.18 -10.43
CA MET A 142 4.96 -5.23 -11.85
C MET A 142 5.28 -3.90 -12.55
N LEU A 143 4.94 -2.78 -11.91
CA LEU A 143 5.12 -1.44 -12.48
C LEU A 143 6.46 -0.80 -12.10
N ALA A 144 7.16 -1.32 -11.11
CA ALA A 144 8.48 -0.83 -10.73
C ALA A 144 9.48 -1.02 -11.88
N GLY A 145 10.34 -0.02 -12.12
CA GLY A 145 11.31 0.00 -13.22
C GLY A 145 10.79 0.59 -14.53
N THR A 146 9.50 0.97 -14.61
CA THR A 146 8.94 1.68 -15.77
C THR A 146 9.35 3.16 -15.78
N ASP A 147 9.13 3.86 -16.89
CA ASP A 147 9.38 5.30 -17.00
C ASP A 147 8.58 6.09 -15.96
N GLN A 148 7.33 5.71 -15.73
CA GLN A 148 6.41 6.36 -14.83
C GLN A 148 6.67 6.06 -13.33
N SER A 149 7.47 5.03 -13.02
CA SER A 149 7.87 4.76 -11.64
C SER A 149 8.95 5.75 -11.16
N PRO A 150 9.02 6.09 -9.87
CA PRO A 150 10.04 6.98 -9.32
C PRO A 150 11.47 6.44 -9.52
N GLY A 151 12.44 7.34 -9.41
CA GLY A 151 13.86 7.04 -9.49
C GLY A 151 14.47 7.26 -10.87
N GLN A 152 15.75 7.56 -10.88
CA GLN A 152 16.52 7.78 -12.11
C GLN A 152 16.93 6.45 -12.75
N VAL A 153 16.98 6.43 -14.07
CA VAL A 153 17.59 5.34 -14.84
C VAL A 153 19.10 5.49 -14.78
N PHE A 154 19.80 4.42 -14.50
CA PHE A 154 21.25 4.36 -14.55
C PHE A 154 21.74 3.15 -15.36
N ASP A 155 22.91 3.28 -15.96
CA ASP A 155 23.54 2.22 -16.74
C ASP A 155 24.52 1.42 -15.88
N ASN A 156 24.47 0.10 -16.04
CA ASN A 156 25.46 -0.81 -15.48
C ASN A 156 25.97 -1.74 -16.62
N GLY A 157 26.88 -1.19 -17.41
CA GLY A 157 27.36 -1.87 -18.62
C GLY A 157 26.34 -1.82 -19.75
N ASN A 158 25.85 -2.97 -20.19
CA ASN A 158 24.93 -3.06 -21.33
C ASN A 158 23.44 -3.04 -20.93
N LYS A 159 23.12 -2.76 -19.67
CA LYS A 159 21.74 -2.83 -19.16
C LYS A 159 21.40 -1.61 -18.33
N LYS A 160 20.15 -1.16 -18.47
CA LYS A 160 19.57 -0.06 -17.68
C LYS A 160 18.83 -0.61 -16.46
N TYR A 161 18.91 0.13 -15.36
CA TYR A 161 18.29 -0.21 -14.07
C TYR A 161 17.66 1.01 -13.43
N LYS A 162 16.74 0.76 -12.48
CA LYS A 162 16.23 1.75 -11.53
C LYS A 162 16.38 1.22 -10.10
N VAL A 163 16.46 2.13 -9.13
CA VAL A 163 16.34 1.78 -7.71
C VAL A 163 14.88 1.48 -7.41
N TYR A 164 14.63 0.39 -6.73
CA TYR A 164 13.33 -0.02 -6.23
C TYR A 164 13.42 -0.24 -4.73
N ARG A 165 12.64 0.49 -3.95
CA ARG A 165 12.68 0.45 -2.49
C ARG A 165 11.28 0.46 -1.88
N GLY A 166 11.12 -0.27 -0.76
CA GLY A 166 9.92 -0.19 0.06
C GLY A 166 9.90 1.10 0.89
N MET A 167 8.71 1.64 1.14
CA MET A 167 8.55 2.82 2.00
C MET A 167 8.98 2.55 3.45
N ALA A 168 8.97 1.29 3.89
CA ALA A 168 9.49 0.85 5.18
C ALA A 168 11.00 0.50 5.16
N SER A 169 11.73 0.71 4.05
CA SER A 169 13.17 0.55 3.99
C SER A 169 13.90 1.65 4.77
N SER A 170 15.11 1.36 5.25
CA SER A 170 15.94 2.36 5.95
C SER A 170 16.13 3.63 5.14
N GLU A 171 16.43 3.51 3.85
CA GLU A 171 16.64 4.66 2.96
C GLU A 171 15.38 5.52 2.82
N ALA A 172 14.23 4.89 2.61
CA ALA A 172 12.98 5.62 2.51
C ALA A 172 12.65 6.33 3.81
N GLN A 173 12.82 5.66 4.97
CA GLN A 173 12.58 6.25 6.28
C GLN A 173 13.47 7.46 6.55
N VAL A 174 14.76 7.40 6.21
CA VAL A 174 15.68 8.55 6.34
C VAL A 174 15.20 9.72 5.48
N ASN A 175 14.78 9.46 4.24
CA ASN A 175 14.37 10.52 3.32
C ASN A 175 13.13 11.30 3.78
N TRP A 176 12.18 10.65 4.45
CA TRP A 176 10.94 11.31 4.83
C TRP A 176 10.78 11.56 6.34
N ARG A 177 11.52 10.84 7.21
CA ARG A 177 11.50 11.02 8.68
C ARG A 177 12.80 11.60 9.23
N GLY A 178 13.86 11.68 8.42
CA GLY A 178 15.21 12.05 8.88
C GLY A 178 15.92 10.99 9.74
N LYS A 179 15.24 9.89 10.05
CA LYS A 179 15.80 8.77 10.87
C LYS A 179 15.15 7.45 10.52
N THR A 180 15.86 6.35 10.77
CA THR A 180 15.29 5.00 10.70
C THR A 180 14.73 4.58 12.06
N SER A 181 13.63 3.83 12.02
CA SER A 181 13.19 2.94 13.10
C SER A 181 13.33 1.49 12.60
N THR A 182 12.64 0.53 13.19
CA THR A 182 12.68 -0.87 12.71
C THR A 182 12.32 -0.95 11.22
N PRO A 183 13.29 -1.22 10.31
CA PRO A 183 12.99 -1.30 8.88
C PRO A 183 12.34 -2.65 8.56
N GLU A 184 11.23 -2.58 7.81
CA GLU A 184 10.48 -3.74 7.34
C GLU A 184 10.40 -3.82 5.81
N GLY A 185 11.35 -3.19 5.13
CA GLY A 185 11.50 -3.20 3.69
C GLY A 185 12.96 -3.08 3.28
N ILE A 186 13.23 -3.50 2.05
CA ILE A 186 14.57 -3.42 1.44
C ILE A 186 14.61 -2.42 0.30
N SER A 187 15.81 -1.97 -0.04
CA SER A 187 16.16 -1.26 -1.26
C SER A 187 16.97 -2.19 -2.16
N THR A 188 16.66 -2.21 -3.44
CA THR A 188 17.32 -3.04 -4.44
C THR A 188 17.32 -2.35 -5.80
N THR A 189 18.01 -2.91 -6.76
CA THR A 189 17.97 -2.49 -8.15
C THR A 189 17.19 -3.48 -8.99
N ILE A 190 16.42 -2.97 -9.94
CA ILE A 190 15.63 -3.75 -10.87
C ILE A 190 15.89 -3.32 -12.31
N PRO A 191 15.74 -4.22 -13.29
CA PRO A 191 15.84 -3.86 -14.69
C PRO A 191 14.86 -2.74 -15.06
N TYR A 192 15.33 -1.79 -15.84
CA TYR A 192 14.48 -0.79 -16.49
C TYR A 192 13.59 -1.47 -17.53
N LYS A 193 12.31 -1.14 -17.56
CA LYS A 193 11.28 -1.82 -18.34
C LYS A 193 10.68 -0.97 -19.46
N GLY A 194 11.06 0.31 -19.57
CA GLY A 194 10.45 1.23 -20.53
C GLY A 194 9.09 1.76 -20.08
N ASP A 195 8.23 2.05 -21.04
CA ASP A 195 6.90 2.62 -20.78
C ASP A 195 5.98 1.61 -20.08
N VAL A 196 5.15 2.12 -19.15
CA VAL A 196 4.22 1.30 -18.37
C VAL A 196 3.16 0.62 -19.25
N ASN A 197 2.78 1.22 -20.36
CA ASN A 197 1.79 0.64 -21.29
C ASN A 197 2.26 -0.71 -21.85
N ALA A 198 3.56 -0.89 -22.06
CA ALA A 198 4.14 -2.17 -22.48
C ALA A 198 4.02 -3.30 -21.42
N ILE A 199 3.62 -2.95 -20.19
CA ILE A 199 3.37 -3.91 -19.11
C ILE A 199 1.87 -4.19 -18.97
N LEU A 200 1.03 -3.21 -19.33
CA LEU A 200 -0.45 -3.28 -19.16
C LEU A 200 -1.14 -3.93 -20.36
N ASP A 201 -0.52 -3.88 -21.56
CA ASP A 201 -0.96 -4.56 -22.77
C ASP A 201 -0.66 -6.08 -22.72
#